data_7fde4af6b9e7787d35722410ec910b70
#
_entry.id   7fde4af6b9e7787d35722410ec910b70
#
_cell.length_a   1.000
_cell.length_b   1.000
_cell.length_c   1.000
_cell.angle_alpha   90.00
_cell.angle_beta   90.00
_cell.angle_gamma   90.00
#
_symmetry.space_group_name_H-M   'P 1'
#
loop_
_entity.id
_entity.type
_entity.pdbx_description
1 polymer ?
#
loop_
_entity_poly.entity_id
_entity_poly.type
_entity_poly.pdbx_seq_one_letter_code
_entity_poly.pdbx_strand_id
1 'polypeptide(L)'
;MTKAMTLGGVLAAIGVLLPSAMVGAQTPAAAPAEPRPAEEMRSASPLAPLAWLEGCWRGDVNQREFREQWLPLRGDLLVGISHTVSEGRTLGYEYLRVENRADGVYYVAVPAGTSEIALKLVKTAVDGGITTFTFANPALDFPRQLSYRRDPDGWLYATLDGKVQGADRQVIYPMRRIDCETGVLIRK
;
A
#
# COMPACT_ATOMS: atom_id res chain seq x y z
N MET A 1 17.15 69.60 -59.94
CA MET A 1 17.54 69.23 -61.32
C MET A 1 17.25 67.77 -61.56
N THR A 2 16.42 67.54 -62.60
CA THR A 2 16.26 66.36 -63.44
C THR A 2 15.66 65.13 -62.83
N LYS A 3 14.35 64.92 -62.88
CA LYS A 3 13.55 64.24 -63.96
C LYS A 3 14.09 62.89 -64.44
N ALA A 4 13.34 61.82 -64.17
CA ALA A 4 12.95 60.83 -65.19
C ALA A 4 11.82 59.97 -64.72
N MET A 5 10.80 59.94 -65.51
CA MET A 5 9.58 59.14 -65.58
C MET A 5 9.87 57.90 -66.39
N THR A 6 9.28 56.76 -66.06
CA THR A 6 8.82 55.66 -67.02
C THR A 6 7.94 54.68 -66.24
N LEU A 7 6.79 54.61 -66.54
CA LEU A 7 5.81 53.90 -67.32
C LEU A 7 5.91 52.36 -67.31
N GLY A 8 4.83 51.71 -66.88
CA GLY A 8 4.23 50.61 -67.58
C GLY A 8 4.38 49.21 -66.98
N GLY A 9 3.23 48.60 -66.75
CA GLY A 9 3.16 47.16 -66.64
C GLY A 9 2.05 46.62 -65.71
N VAL A 10 0.81 46.66 -66.21
CA VAL A 10 -0.30 45.91 -65.61
C VAL A 10 -0.15 44.43 -65.99
N LEU A 11 0.07 43.58 -65.04
CA LEU A 11 -0.10 42.11 -65.23
C LEU A 11 -1.16 41.63 -64.22
N ALA A 12 -2.31 41.23 -64.78
CA ALA A 12 -3.36 40.59 -64.09
C ALA A 12 -2.94 39.15 -63.73
N ALA A 13 -2.77 38.86 -62.43
CA ALA A 13 -2.57 37.50 -61.97
C ALA A 13 -3.92 36.92 -61.53
N ILE A 14 -4.37 35.89 -62.27
CA ILE A 14 -5.54 35.08 -61.96
C ILE A 14 -5.22 34.25 -60.69
N GLY A 15 -5.86 34.59 -59.59
CA GLY A 15 -5.74 33.83 -58.36
C GLY A 15 -6.55 32.52 -58.45
N VAL A 16 -5.86 31.41 -58.48
CA VAL A 16 -6.47 30.05 -58.31
C VAL A 16 -6.64 29.85 -56.80
N LEU A 17 -7.89 29.89 -56.35
CA LEU A 17 -8.28 29.49 -55.01
C LEU A 17 -8.23 27.94 -54.90
N LEU A 18 -7.21 27.41 -54.24
CA LEU A 18 -7.16 26.01 -53.84
C LEU A 18 -7.93 25.85 -52.52
N PRO A 19 -8.82 24.86 -52.36
CA PRO A 19 -9.48 24.62 -51.13
C PRO A 19 -8.48 24.06 -50.11
N SER A 20 -8.30 24.76 -48.99
CA SER A 20 -7.57 24.27 -47.82
C SER A 20 -8.30 23.09 -47.23
N ALA A 21 -7.84 21.87 -47.46
CA ALA A 21 -8.28 20.70 -46.71
C ALA A 21 -7.76 20.82 -45.26
N MET A 22 -8.70 21.02 -44.32
CA MET A 22 -8.38 20.86 -42.91
C MET A 22 -8.06 19.38 -42.64
N VAL A 23 -6.79 19.08 -42.51
CA VAL A 23 -6.32 17.82 -41.94
C VAL A 23 -6.57 17.90 -40.48
N GLY A 24 -7.67 17.27 -39.99
CA GLY A 24 -7.90 17.06 -38.60
C GLY A 24 -6.77 16.22 -38.01
N ALA A 25 -5.97 16.84 -37.15
CA ALA A 25 -4.98 16.11 -36.36
C ALA A 25 -5.72 15.19 -35.38
N GLN A 26 -5.82 13.91 -35.74
CA GLN A 26 -6.26 12.88 -34.78
C GLN A 26 -5.13 12.73 -33.78
N THR A 27 -5.39 13.14 -32.53
CA THR A 27 -4.53 12.82 -31.40
C THR A 27 -4.49 11.29 -31.28
N PRO A 28 -3.33 10.63 -31.41
CA PRO A 28 -3.27 9.18 -31.23
C PRO A 28 -3.75 8.85 -29.83
N ALA A 29 -4.72 7.93 -29.71
CA ALA A 29 -5.13 7.37 -28.44
C ALA A 29 -3.87 6.82 -27.75
N ALA A 30 -3.62 7.27 -26.52
CA ALA A 30 -2.51 6.75 -25.73
C ALA A 30 -2.67 5.23 -25.62
N ALA A 31 -1.65 4.49 -26.06
CA ALA A 31 -1.59 3.06 -25.85
C ALA A 31 -1.69 2.77 -24.35
N PRO A 32 -2.36 1.68 -23.92
CA PRO A 32 -2.37 1.28 -22.52
C PRO A 32 -0.92 1.21 -22.02
N ALA A 33 -0.63 1.91 -20.92
CA ALA A 33 0.70 1.89 -20.33
C ALA A 33 1.05 0.45 -19.94
N GLU A 34 2.16 -0.07 -20.43
CA GLU A 34 2.68 -1.36 -19.99
C GLU A 34 2.91 -1.33 -18.48
N PRO A 35 2.55 -2.42 -17.74
CA PRO A 35 2.77 -2.47 -16.31
C PRO A 35 4.24 -2.22 -16.01
N ARG A 36 4.50 -1.32 -15.07
CA ARG A 36 5.88 -1.01 -14.67
C ARG A 36 6.50 -2.26 -14.05
N PRO A 37 7.81 -2.52 -14.26
CA PRO A 37 8.49 -3.70 -13.73
C PRO A 37 8.27 -3.94 -12.22
N ALA A 38 8.08 -2.86 -11.44
CA ALA A 38 7.79 -2.94 -9.99
C ALA A 38 6.39 -3.49 -9.68
N GLU A 39 5.39 -3.25 -10.53
CA GLU A 39 4.03 -3.79 -10.38
C GLU A 39 3.97 -5.27 -10.75
N GLU A 40 4.69 -5.66 -11.78
CA GLU A 40 4.81 -7.06 -12.19
C GLU A 40 5.53 -7.89 -11.12
N MET A 41 6.62 -7.40 -10.54
CA MET A 41 7.31 -8.05 -9.43
C MET A 41 6.44 -8.14 -8.16
N ARG A 42 5.58 -7.14 -7.89
CA ARG A 42 4.63 -7.17 -6.78
C ARG A 42 3.58 -8.27 -6.95
N SER A 43 3.04 -8.42 -8.15
CA SER A 43 1.99 -9.42 -8.42
C SER A 43 2.52 -10.85 -8.42
N ALA A 44 3.80 -11.06 -8.69
CA ALA A 44 4.45 -12.36 -8.67
C ALA A 44 4.91 -12.82 -7.26
N SER A 45 4.99 -11.90 -6.29
CA SER A 45 5.42 -12.23 -4.94
C SER A 45 4.35 -13.05 -4.19
N PRO A 46 4.72 -14.10 -3.44
CA PRO A 46 3.80 -14.81 -2.55
C PRO A 46 3.21 -13.91 -1.46
N LEU A 47 3.78 -12.70 -1.24
CA LEU A 47 3.26 -11.69 -0.31
C LEU A 47 2.24 -10.73 -0.96
N ALA A 48 2.00 -10.81 -2.27
CA ALA A 48 1.06 -9.93 -2.96
C ALA A 48 -0.33 -9.87 -2.30
N PRO A 49 -0.91 -10.98 -1.79
CA PRO A 49 -2.18 -10.94 -1.09
C PRO A 49 -2.18 -10.13 0.20
N LEU A 50 -1.00 -9.83 0.77
CA LEU A 50 -0.80 -9.02 1.99
C LEU A 50 -0.40 -7.57 1.68
N ALA A 51 -0.18 -7.20 0.41
CA ALA A 51 0.25 -5.86 0.01
C ALA A 51 -0.72 -4.74 0.43
N TRP A 52 -1.97 -5.07 0.76
CA TRP A 52 -2.95 -4.13 1.29
C TRP A 52 -2.60 -3.59 2.69
N LEU A 53 -1.67 -4.21 3.42
CA LEU A 53 -1.14 -3.69 4.69
C LEU A 53 -0.41 -2.36 4.49
N GLU A 54 0.18 -2.12 3.32
CA GLU A 54 0.89 -0.88 2.98
C GLU A 54 0.13 0.36 3.43
N GLY A 55 0.85 1.31 4.06
CA GLY A 55 0.33 2.59 4.56
C GLY A 55 0.24 2.63 6.08
N CYS A 56 -0.56 3.56 6.59
CA CYS A 56 -0.66 3.82 8.02
C CYS A 56 -2.03 3.45 8.57
N TRP A 57 -2.01 2.82 9.72
CA TRP A 57 -3.16 2.31 10.45
C TRP A 57 -3.15 2.82 11.88
N ARG A 58 -4.31 3.19 12.42
CA ARG A 58 -4.46 3.64 13.79
C ARG A 58 -5.69 3.03 14.43
N GLY A 59 -5.55 2.64 15.68
CA GLY A 59 -6.64 2.27 16.56
C GLY A 59 -6.48 2.86 17.94
N ASP A 60 -7.59 2.97 18.65
CA ASP A 60 -7.66 3.48 20.01
C ASP A 60 -8.52 2.52 20.84
N VAL A 61 -7.94 1.92 21.88
CA VAL A 61 -8.65 1.03 22.81
C VAL A 61 -8.15 1.28 24.24
N ASN A 62 -9.07 1.49 25.17
CA ASN A 62 -8.76 1.68 26.60
C ASN A 62 -7.68 2.75 26.84
N GLN A 63 -7.82 3.94 26.23
CA GLN A 63 -6.90 5.07 26.35
C GLN A 63 -5.49 4.78 25.81
N ARG A 64 -5.34 3.74 25.02
CA ARG A 64 -4.10 3.42 24.30
C ARG A 64 -4.34 3.63 22.81
N GLU A 65 -3.53 4.50 22.24
CA GLU A 65 -3.40 4.62 20.79
C GLU A 65 -2.34 3.64 20.33
N PHE A 66 -2.65 2.86 19.30
CA PHE A 66 -1.68 2.01 18.62
C PHE A 66 -1.71 2.30 17.13
N ARG A 67 -0.53 2.28 16.54
CA ARG A 67 -0.32 2.51 15.12
C ARG A 67 0.53 1.42 14.52
N GLU A 68 0.23 1.10 13.28
CA GLU A 68 1.13 0.36 12.40
C GLU A 68 1.40 1.17 11.15
N GLN A 69 2.64 1.16 10.68
CA GLN A 69 3.02 1.72 9.40
C GLN A 69 3.79 0.68 8.61
N TRP A 70 3.32 0.43 7.39
CA TRP A 70 3.90 -0.54 6.49
C TRP A 70 4.39 0.13 5.22
N LEU A 71 5.63 -0.18 4.82
CA LEU A 71 6.22 0.25 3.55
C LEU A 71 5.59 -0.57 2.41
N PRO A 72 5.65 -0.07 1.16
CA PRO A 72 5.26 -0.82 -0.01
C PRO A 72 6.00 -2.16 -0.11
N LEU A 73 5.28 -3.21 -0.56
CA LEU A 73 5.90 -4.50 -0.86
C LEU A 73 7.05 -4.32 -1.87
N ARG A 74 8.22 -4.81 -1.50
CA ARG A 74 9.42 -4.82 -2.37
C ARG A 74 10.06 -6.20 -2.34
N GLY A 75 10.22 -6.81 -3.51
CA GLY A 75 10.70 -8.18 -3.63
C GLY A 75 9.82 -9.12 -2.79
N ASP A 76 10.45 -9.88 -1.90
CA ASP A 76 9.79 -10.86 -1.02
C ASP A 76 9.70 -10.37 0.43
N LEU A 77 9.52 -9.04 0.63
CA LEU A 77 9.53 -8.44 1.97
C LEU A 77 8.51 -7.30 2.08
N LEU A 78 7.66 -7.35 3.12
CA LEU A 78 6.94 -6.23 3.69
C LEU A 78 7.63 -5.80 4.98
N VAL A 79 7.90 -4.51 5.13
CA VAL A 79 8.53 -3.93 6.32
C VAL A 79 7.57 -2.96 6.98
N GLY A 80 7.46 -3.04 8.30
CA GLY A 80 6.60 -2.17 9.08
C GLY A 80 7.15 -1.87 10.47
N ILE A 81 6.47 -0.98 11.15
CA ILE A 81 6.67 -0.67 12.56
C ILE A 81 5.31 -0.63 13.27
N SER A 82 5.28 -1.02 14.54
CA SER A 82 4.18 -0.73 15.44
C SER A 82 4.62 0.22 16.55
N HIS A 83 3.68 1.03 17.06
CA HIS A 83 3.93 1.95 18.15
C HIS A 83 2.67 2.12 18.98
N THR A 84 2.80 1.89 20.29
CA THR A 84 1.70 2.05 21.24
C THR A 84 2.01 3.19 22.22
N VAL A 85 1.05 4.09 22.35
CA VAL A 85 1.11 5.28 23.23
C VAL A 85 -0.07 5.27 24.18
N SER A 86 0.14 5.67 25.43
CA SER A 86 -0.91 5.98 26.41
C SER A 86 -0.53 7.23 27.18
N GLU A 87 -1.48 8.15 27.35
CA GLU A 87 -1.26 9.41 28.07
C GLU A 87 -0.02 10.19 27.59
N GLY A 88 0.22 10.18 26.27
CA GLY A 88 1.37 10.85 25.64
C GLY A 88 2.72 10.17 25.87
N ARG A 89 2.76 8.97 26.45
CA ARG A 89 3.97 8.19 26.69
C ARG A 89 4.01 6.94 25.83
N THR A 90 5.15 6.64 25.23
CA THR A 90 5.40 5.38 24.54
C THR A 90 5.35 4.23 25.55
N LEU A 91 4.48 3.26 25.30
CA LEU A 91 4.41 2.00 26.04
C LEU A 91 5.26 0.91 25.40
N GLY A 92 5.40 0.95 24.06
CA GLY A 92 6.19 -0.01 23.31
C GLY A 92 6.22 0.31 21.82
N TYR A 93 7.18 -0.24 21.13
CA TYR A 93 7.29 -0.23 19.68
C TYR A 93 7.97 -1.50 19.21
N GLU A 94 7.71 -1.86 17.94
CA GLU A 94 8.24 -3.08 17.34
C GLU A 94 8.64 -2.82 15.90
N TYR A 95 9.71 -3.45 15.46
CA TYR A 95 10.00 -3.62 14.06
C TYR A 95 9.25 -4.86 13.56
N LEU A 96 8.52 -4.70 12.45
CA LEU A 96 7.67 -5.72 11.87
C LEU A 96 8.14 -6.07 10.46
N ARG A 97 8.00 -7.32 10.08
CA ARG A 97 8.14 -7.74 8.69
C ARG A 97 7.26 -8.93 8.36
N VAL A 98 6.82 -9.01 7.11
CA VAL A 98 6.32 -10.25 6.52
C VAL A 98 7.29 -10.63 5.42
N GLU A 99 7.84 -11.82 5.51
CA GLU A 99 8.91 -12.30 4.63
C GLU A 99 8.60 -13.69 4.08
N ASN A 100 9.07 -13.94 2.86
CA ASN A 100 9.03 -15.26 2.26
C ASN A 100 10.34 -15.98 2.55
N ARG A 101 10.27 -17.08 3.32
CA ARG A 101 11.39 -17.98 3.61
C ARG A 101 11.29 -19.23 2.73
N ALA A 102 12.33 -20.07 2.72
CA ALA A 102 12.36 -21.29 1.91
C ALA A 102 11.20 -22.26 2.20
N ASP A 103 10.68 -22.22 3.42
CA ASP A 103 9.62 -23.13 3.89
C ASP A 103 8.25 -22.44 4.04
N GLY A 104 8.10 -21.19 3.62
CA GLY A 104 6.84 -20.47 3.60
C GLY A 104 6.92 -19.01 4.04
N VAL A 105 5.76 -18.38 4.19
CA VAL A 105 5.62 -16.99 4.58
C VAL A 105 5.59 -16.86 6.10
N TYR A 106 6.32 -15.88 6.63
CA TYR A 106 6.41 -15.59 8.05
C TYR A 106 6.05 -14.14 8.37
N TYR A 107 5.30 -13.95 9.42
CA TYR A 107 5.23 -12.69 10.14
C TYR A 107 6.28 -12.72 11.25
N VAL A 108 7.05 -11.64 11.36
CA VAL A 108 8.11 -11.50 12.35
C VAL A 108 7.96 -10.16 13.05
N ALA A 109 7.91 -10.19 14.36
CA ALA A 109 7.95 -9.01 15.22
C ALA A 109 9.24 -9.01 16.03
N VAL A 110 9.86 -7.83 16.17
CA VAL A 110 11.00 -7.59 17.04
C VAL A 110 10.62 -6.47 18.01
N PRO A 111 10.03 -6.81 19.15
CA PRO A 111 9.74 -5.83 20.19
C PRO A 111 11.02 -5.16 20.70
N ALA A 112 10.96 -3.88 21.05
CA ALA A 112 12.10 -3.13 21.50
C ALA A 112 12.82 -3.81 22.69
N GLY A 113 14.11 -4.07 22.52
CA GLY A 113 14.94 -4.68 23.56
C GLY A 113 14.77 -6.20 23.73
N THR A 114 14.08 -6.88 22.79
CA THR A 114 13.85 -8.33 22.86
C THR A 114 14.30 -9.05 21.58
N SER A 115 14.26 -10.39 21.64
CA SER A 115 14.49 -11.24 20.48
C SER A 115 13.29 -11.25 19.54
N GLU A 116 13.51 -11.62 18.28
CA GLU A 116 12.44 -11.77 17.31
C GLU A 116 11.44 -12.88 17.68
N ILE A 117 10.19 -12.62 17.35
CA ILE A 117 9.07 -13.56 17.42
C ILE A 117 8.66 -13.85 15.97
N ALA A 118 8.81 -15.10 15.53
CA ALA A 118 8.46 -15.53 14.18
C ALA A 118 7.26 -16.47 14.20
N LEU A 119 6.24 -16.15 13.42
CA LEU A 119 5.00 -16.92 13.23
C LEU A 119 4.86 -17.26 11.76
N LYS A 120 4.65 -18.54 11.44
CA LYS A 120 4.48 -19.03 10.06
C LYS A 120 3.03 -18.85 9.60
N LEU A 121 2.80 -18.44 8.37
CA LEU A 121 1.47 -18.41 7.75
C LEU A 121 0.95 -19.86 7.64
N VAL A 122 -0.13 -20.15 8.35
CA VAL A 122 -0.74 -21.49 8.42
C VAL A 122 -2.10 -21.54 7.75
N LYS A 123 -2.75 -20.40 7.55
CA LYS A 123 -4.08 -20.33 6.95
C LYS A 123 -4.34 -18.98 6.29
N THR A 124 -4.93 -19.04 5.11
CA THR A 124 -5.62 -17.92 4.47
C THR A 124 -7.07 -18.33 4.24
N ALA A 125 -8.01 -17.54 4.73
CA ALA A 125 -9.44 -17.80 4.58
C ALA A 125 -10.12 -16.58 3.98
N VAL A 126 -11.08 -16.83 3.08
CA VAL A 126 -11.96 -15.80 2.51
C VAL A 126 -13.39 -16.19 2.82
N ASP A 127 -14.13 -15.33 3.49
CA ASP A 127 -15.52 -15.54 3.86
C ASP A 127 -16.28 -14.22 3.74
N GLY A 128 -17.36 -14.18 2.97
CA GLY A 128 -18.19 -12.99 2.79
C GLY A 128 -17.44 -11.74 2.32
N GLY A 129 -16.35 -11.89 1.54
CA GLY A 129 -15.49 -10.78 1.10
C GLY A 129 -14.45 -10.35 2.14
N ILE A 130 -14.41 -11.00 3.29
CA ILE A 130 -13.43 -10.80 4.36
C ILE A 130 -12.27 -11.76 4.15
N THR A 131 -11.04 -11.24 4.07
CA THR A 131 -9.84 -12.07 4.00
C THR A 131 -9.12 -12.06 5.34
N THR A 132 -8.81 -13.25 5.85
CA THR A 132 -8.07 -13.45 7.09
C THR A 132 -6.80 -14.25 6.82
N PHE A 133 -5.66 -13.72 7.25
CA PHE A 133 -4.37 -14.39 7.25
C PHE A 133 -4.01 -14.79 8.68
N THR A 134 -3.76 -16.07 8.92
CA THR A 134 -3.42 -16.58 10.25
C THR A 134 -1.99 -17.07 10.24
N PHE A 135 -1.18 -16.52 11.13
CA PHE A 135 0.21 -16.90 11.38
C PHE A 135 0.29 -17.58 12.76
N ALA A 136 1.08 -18.64 12.89
CA ALA A 136 1.20 -19.35 14.15
C ALA A 136 2.60 -19.91 14.41
N ASN A 137 2.94 -20.00 15.70
CA ASN A 137 4.09 -20.77 16.19
C ASN A 137 3.67 -21.48 17.47
N PRO A 138 3.38 -22.80 17.41
CA PRO A 138 2.89 -23.55 18.57
C PRO A 138 3.92 -23.72 19.69
N ALA A 139 5.20 -23.42 19.42
CA ALA A 139 6.26 -23.47 20.44
C ALA A 139 6.24 -22.27 21.39
N LEU A 140 5.50 -21.20 21.06
CA LEU A 140 5.38 -19.99 21.88
C LEU A 140 4.17 -20.07 22.80
N ASP A 141 4.25 -19.37 23.93
CA ASP A 141 3.10 -19.16 24.81
C ASP A 141 2.25 -17.98 24.32
N PHE A 142 2.83 -16.79 24.21
CA PHE A 142 2.13 -15.60 23.73
C PHE A 142 3.08 -14.65 22.96
N PRO A 143 2.70 -14.18 21.76
CA PRO A 143 1.58 -14.69 20.98
C PRO A 143 1.91 -16.06 20.38
N ARG A 144 1.00 -16.99 20.47
CA ARG A 144 1.07 -18.28 19.78
C ARG A 144 0.52 -18.18 18.36
N GLN A 145 -0.44 -17.26 18.17
CA GLN A 145 -1.06 -16.98 16.90
C GLN A 145 -1.29 -15.47 16.72
N LEU A 146 -1.14 -15.01 15.50
CA LEU A 146 -1.56 -13.70 15.03
C LEU A 146 -2.48 -13.90 13.83
N SER A 147 -3.59 -13.17 13.77
CA SER A 147 -4.37 -13.03 12.56
C SER A 147 -4.51 -11.58 12.12
N TYR A 148 -4.32 -11.33 10.82
CA TYR A 148 -4.71 -10.08 10.17
C TYR A 148 -6.00 -10.31 9.38
N ARG A 149 -7.02 -9.52 9.67
CA ARG A 149 -8.31 -9.53 9.00
C ARG A 149 -8.62 -8.15 8.46
N ARG A 150 -8.97 -8.08 7.17
CA ARG A 150 -9.44 -6.85 6.54
C ARG A 150 -10.91 -6.98 6.20
N ASP A 151 -11.73 -6.07 6.76
CA ASP A 151 -13.15 -6.01 6.48
C ASP A 151 -13.44 -5.08 5.27
N PRO A 152 -14.53 -5.31 4.52
CA PRO A 152 -14.92 -4.50 3.36
C PRO A 152 -15.16 -3.02 3.70
N ASP A 153 -15.55 -2.72 4.93
CA ASP A 153 -15.79 -1.36 5.45
C ASP A 153 -14.50 -0.62 5.85
N GLY A 154 -13.32 -1.24 5.61
CA GLY A 154 -12.01 -0.63 5.77
C GLY A 154 -11.38 -0.79 7.14
N TRP A 155 -11.94 -1.64 8.01
CA TRP A 155 -11.29 -2.03 9.25
C TRP A 155 -10.21 -3.09 9.00
N LEU A 156 -9.12 -2.93 9.69
CA LEU A 156 -8.08 -3.92 9.93
C LEU A 156 -8.20 -4.38 11.38
N TYR A 157 -8.21 -5.69 11.58
CA TYR A 157 -8.09 -6.29 12.91
C TYR A 157 -6.82 -7.12 12.97
N ALA A 158 -5.89 -6.74 13.86
CA ALA A 158 -4.79 -7.61 14.26
C ALA A 158 -5.20 -8.28 15.58
N THR A 159 -5.29 -9.61 15.58
CA THR A 159 -5.69 -10.40 16.76
C THR A 159 -4.54 -11.30 17.17
N LEU A 160 -4.10 -11.17 18.40
CA LEU A 160 -3.10 -12.02 19.04
C LEU A 160 -3.79 -13.00 19.98
N ASP A 161 -3.46 -14.28 19.84
CA ASP A 161 -3.96 -15.37 20.68
C ASP A 161 -2.80 -16.15 21.28
N GLY A 162 -2.99 -16.69 22.46
CA GLY A 162 -2.01 -17.52 23.13
C GLY A 162 -2.32 -17.75 24.61
N LYS A 163 -1.30 -18.06 25.40
CA LYS A 163 -1.42 -18.25 26.84
C LYS A 163 -0.51 -17.30 27.59
N VAL A 164 -1.04 -16.73 28.65
CA VAL A 164 -0.27 -15.93 29.62
C VAL A 164 -0.48 -16.55 30.98
N GLN A 165 0.60 -17.01 31.62
CA GLN A 165 0.56 -17.71 32.89
C GLN A 165 -0.40 -18.94 32.86
N GLY A 166 -0.42 -19.66 31.74
CA GLY A 166 -1.26 -20.84 31.54
C GLY A 166 -2.73 -20.56 31.15
N ALA A 167 -3.22 -19.33 31.30
CA ALA A 167 -4.57 -18.95 30.91
C ALA A 167 -4.63 -18.45 29.46
N ASP A 168 -5.72 -18.79 28.76
CA ASP A 168 -5.94 -18.30 27.40
C ASP A 168 -6.08 -16.78 27.39
N ARG A 169 -5.40 -16.15 26.47
CA ARG A 169 -5.38 -14.69 26.29
C ARG A 169 -5.59 -14.35 24.82
N GLN A 170 -6.52 -13.43 24.58
CA GLN A 170 -6.72 -12.80 23.28
C GLN A 170 -6.58 -11.28 23.43
N VAL A 171 -5.90 -10.66 22.47
CA VAL A 171 -5.81 -9.20 22.34
C VAL A 171 -6.17 -8.82 20.91
N ILE A 172 -7.10 -7.89 20.75
CA ILE A 172 -7.57 -7.42 19.46
C ILE A 172 -7.20 -5.94 19.31
N TYR A 173 -6.58 -5.62 18.19
CA TYR A 173 -6.21 -4.27 17.76
C TYR A 173 -7.08 -3.89 16.54
N PRO A 174 -8.25 -3.26 16.75
CA PRO A 174 -9.04 -2.71 15.67
C PRO A 174 -8.41 -1.42 15.17
N MET A 175 -8.13 -1.33 13.86
CA MET A 175 -7.47 -0.17 13.28
C MET A 175 -8.20 0.31 12.03
N ARG A 176 -8.09 1.60 11.75
CA ARG A 176 -8.53 2.21 10.49
C ARG A 176 -7.37 2.88 9.79
N ARG A 177 -7.49 2.99 8.48
CA ARG A 177 -6.48 3.64 7.66
C ARG A 177 -6.44 5.13 7.93
N ILE A 178 -5.23 5.66 8.08
CA ILE A 178 -4.96 7.09 8.24
C ILE A 178 -3.99 7.55 7.16
N ASP A 179 -4.00 8.83 6.89
CA ASP A 179 -2.93 9.49 6.15
C ASP A 179 -1.66 9.49 7.00
N CYS A 180 -0.54 9.07 6.41
CA CYS A 180 0.72 8.86 7.13
C CYS A 180 1.37 10.16 7.63
N GLU A 181 1.12 11.28 6.97
CA GLU A 181 1.72 12.57 7.32
C GLU A 181 0.87 13.31 8.34
N THR A 182 -0.43 13.37 8.12
CA THR A 182 -1.36 14.16 8.95
C THR A 182 -2.00 13.37 10.07
N GLY A 183 -2.02 12.03 9.99
CA GLY A 183 -2.73 11.16 10.94
C GLY A 183 -4.26 11.20 10.83
N VAL A 184 -4.79 11.88 9.81
CA VAL A 184 -6.25 12.01 9.59
C VAL A 184 -6.81 10.71 9.03
N LEU A 185 -7.98 10.30 9.52
CA LEU A 185 -8.70 9.12 9.01
C LEU A 185 -9.02 9.26 7.53
N ILE A 186 -8.59 8.28 6.74
CA ILE A 186 -8.99 8.16 5.33
C ILE A 186 -10.40 7.55 5.31
N ARG A 187 -11.38 8.35 4.88
CA ARG A 187 -12.75 7.87 4.64
C ARG A 187 -12.80 7.23 3.25
N LYS A 188 -13.38 6.05 3.19
CA LYS A 188 -13.76 5.44 1.90
C LYS A 188 -15.00 6.11 1.34
#